data_7ed2d89fc483f9695288b53617c4ae05
#
_entry.id   7ed2d89fc483f9695288b53617c4ae05
#
_cell.length_a   1.000
_cell.length_b   1.000
_cell.length_c   1.000
_cell.angle_alpha   90.00
_cell.angle_beta   90.00
_cell.angle_gamma   90.00
#
_symmetry.space_group_name_H-M   'P 1'
#
loop_
_entity.id
_entity.type
_entity.pdbx_description
1 polymer ?
#
loop_
_entity_poly.entity_id
_entity_poly.type
_entity_poly.pdbx_seq_one_letter_code
_entity_poly.pdbx_strand_id
1 'polypeptide(L)'
;MVGSVALAAAVATLGSAPAMAQASYNVGATSTGVPFTFLDIKTNKLQGMMVDTVTAVGNKAGFSVNIQQTPFAALIPSLTGNKIDIIAAAMLKTEARAQIVDFSDPVYSYGEGLFVNAQDGKSYKNLDDLKGEIVGAQVGTVFVDALNKKGGFKEVKTYDSVADMMRDVALGRIKAGFGDRPIVAYQLAQGANPQVRLVKEYQPTLMGDVCLVIRKGDPKLMERLNKAIAELKADGTLARIVEQWKLN
;
A
#
# COMPACT_ATOMS: atom_id res chain seq x y z
N MET A 1 51.35 -60.47 -34.52
CA MET A 1 50.22 -59.68 -34.93
C MET A 1 49.56 -59.13 -33.63
N VAL A 2 49.79 -57.87 -33.32
CA VAL A 2 49.23 -57.26 -32.13
C VAL A 2 48.23 -56.19 -32.60
N GLY A 3 46.94 -56.47 -32.37
CA GLY A 3 45.86 -55.59 -32.76
C GLY A 3 45.60 -54.51 -31.69
N SER A 4 45.80 -53.24 -32.03
CA SER A 4 45.47 -52.10 -31.18
C SER A 4 43.98 -51.72 -31.29
N VAL A 5 43.26 -51.82 -30.19
CA VAL A 5 41.86 -51.35 -30.08
C VAL A 5 41.93 -49.88 -29.66
N ALA A 6 41.47 -48.99 -30.53
CA ALA A 6 41.32 -47.57 -30.21
C ALA A 6 39.97 -47.36 -29.53
N LEU A 7 40.00 -46.89 -28.28
CA LEU A 7 38.81 -46.53 -27.50
C LEU A 7 38.47 -45.03 -27.79
N ALA A 8 37.41 -44.79 -28.54
CA ALA A 8 36.93 -43.42 -28.80
C ALA A 8 36.10 -42.94 -27.60
N ALA A 9 36.62 -41.95 -26.84
CA ALA A 9 35.90 -41.29 -25.77
C ALA A 9 34.98 -40.19 -26.37
N ALA A 10 33.68 -40.39 -26.30
CA ALA A 10 32.69 -39.36 -26.66
C ALA A 10 32.59 -38.35 -25.51
N VAL A 11 33.09 -37.16 -25.72
CA VAL A 11 32.91 -36.00 -24.79
C VAL A 11 31.51 -35.43 -25.01
N ALA A 12 30.61 -35.73 -24.10
CA ALA A 12 29.27 -35.07 -24.06
C ALA A 12 29.43 -33.64 -23.55
N THR A 13 29.37 -32.66 -24.43
CA THR A 13 29.28 -31.23 -24.05
C THR A 13 27.89 -30.97 -23.47
N LEU A 14 27.76 -30.92 -22.15
CA LEU A 14 26.59 -30.38 -21.46
C LEU A 14 26.50 -28.90 -21.79
N GLY A 15 25.63 -28.53 -22.74
CA GLY A 15 25.29 -27.16 -23.05
C GLY A 15 24.61 -26.53 -21.84
N SER A 16 25.32 -25.65 -21.13
CA SER A 16 24.74 -24.79 -20.10
C SER A 16 23.76 -23.85 -20.80
N ALA A 17 22.44 -24.08 -20.65
CA ALA A 17 21.43 -23.11 -21.04
C ALA A 17 21.71 -21.79 -20.25
N PRO A 18 21.72 -20.62 -20.92
CA PRO A 18 21.89 -19.36 -20.22
C PRO A 18 20.76 -19.22 -19.21
N ALA A 19 21.10 -19.10 -17.94
CA ALA A 19 20.14 -18.70 -16.90
C ALA A 19 19.63 -17.33 -17.29
N MET A 20 18.41 -17.23 -17.78
CA MET A 20 17.74 -15.94 -18.00
C MET A 20 17.67 -15.24 -16.65
N ALA A 21 18.41 -14.15 -16.47
CA ALA A 21 18.36 -13.36 -15.25
C ALA A 21 16.89 -12.94 -15.02
N GLN A 22 16.34 -13.34 -13.90
CA GLN A 22 14.97 -12.99 -13.52
C GLN A 22 14.88 -11.46 -13.42
N ALA A 23 13.92 -10.84 -14.11
CA ALA A 23 13.69 -9.42 -14.02
C ALA A 23 13.47 -9.01 -12.56
N SER A 24 14.04 -7.87 -12.13
CA SER A 24 13.85 -7.33 -10.79
C SER A 24 13.24 -5.94 -10.89
N TYR A 25 12.19 -5.66 -10.11
CA TYR A 25 11.50 -4.38 -10.07
C TYR A 25 11.70 -3.69 -8.73
N ASN A 26 12.00 -2.39 -8.75
CA ASN A 26 12.02 -1.54 -7.56
C ASN A 26 10.58 -1.19 -7.18
N VAL A 27 10.20 -1.49 -5.94
CA VAL A 27 8.84 -1.31 -5.44
C VAL A 27 8.84 -0.26 -4.33
N GLY A 28 8.11 0.83 -4.53
CA GLY A 28 7.91 1.86 -3.51
C GLY A 28 6.86 1.44 -2.50
N ALA A 29 7.23 1.46 -1.22
CA ALA A 29 6.35 1.19 -0.08
C ALA A 29 6.62 2.18 1.05
N THR A 30 5.60 2.51 1.86
CA THR A 30 5.75 3.43 2.99
C THR A 30 6.27 2.72 4.22
N SER A 31 6.85 3.48 5.17
CA SER A 31 7.31 2.95 6.47
C SER A 31 6.31 3.14 7.60
N THR A 32 5.17 3.79 7.38
CA THR A 32 4.27 4.29 8.44
C THR A 32 2.81 3.84 8.32
N GLY A 33 2.48 3.04 7.29
CA GLY A 33 1.11 2.61 6.96
C GLY A 33 0.76 1.21 7.48
N VAL A 34 1.06 0.91 8.76
CA VAL A 34 0.72 -0.38 9.41
C VAL A 34 -0.79 -0.62 9.38
N PRO A 35 -1.30 -1.81 8.95
CA PRO A 35 -0.59 -3.06 8.65
C PRO A 35 -0.28 -3.28 7.16
N PHE A 36 -0.52 -2.30 6.29
CA PHE A 36 -0.29 -2.45 4.84
C PHE A 36 1.18 -2.41 4.47
N THR A 37 1.91 -1.38 4.94
CA THR A 37 3.36 -1.24 4.76
C THR A 37 3.96 -0.48 5.93
N PHE A 38 5.00 -1.03 6.54
CA PHE A 38 5.68 -0.39 7.67
C PHE A 38 7.11 -0.91 7.80
N LEU A 39 7.95 -0.12 8.45
CA LEU A 39 9.30 -0.53 8.81
C LEU A 39 9.28 -1.30 10.13
N ASP A 40 9.68 -2.56 10.10
CA ASP A 40 9.95 -3.31 11.32
C ASP A 40 11.32 -2.87 11.88
N ILE A 41 11.28 -2.21 13.03
CA ILE A 41 12.48 -1.68 13.69
C ILE A 41 13.45 -2.77 14.17
N LYS A 42 12.99 -4.02 14.37
CA LYS A 42 13.84 -5.12 14.80
C LYS A 42 14.68 -5.69 13.66
N THR A 43 14.06 -5.82 12.49
CA THR A 43 14.69 -6.40 11.30
C THR A 43 15.21 -5.34 10.34
N ASN A 44 14.85 -4.07 10.52
CA ASN A 44 15.09 -2.95 9.61
C ASN A 44 14.59 -3.25 8.18
N LYS A 45 13.49 -3.99 8.06
CA LYS A 45 12.88 -4.34 6.76
C LYS A 45 11.47 -3.81 6.68
N LEU A 46 11.10 -3.38 5.49
CA LEU A 46 9.70 -3.08 5.17
C LEU A 46 8.90 -4.38 5.08
N GLN A 47 7.75 -4.41 5.74
CA GLN A 47 6.82 -5.52 5.75
C GLN A 47 5.38 -5.02 5.80
N GLY A 48 4.42 -5.93 5.70
CA GLY A 48 2.99 -5.64 5.72
C GLY A 48 2.24 -6.31 4.58
N MET A 49 0.92 -6.19 4.59
CA MET A 49 0.01 -6.83 3.65
C MET A 49 0.39 -6.55 2.19
N MET A 50 0.73 -5.31 1.85
CA MET A 50 1.08 -4.94 0.48
C MET A 50 2.47 -5.43 0.06
N VAL A 51 3.42 -5.55 1.02
CA VAL A 51 4.74 -6.13 0.76
C VAL A 51 4.61 -7.63 0.46
N ASP A 52 3.82 -8.35 1.27
CA ASP A 52 3.55 -9.77 1.03
C ASP A 52 2.79 -9.98 -0.28
N THR A 53 1.81 -9.12 -0.57
CA THR A 53 1.04 -9.18 -1.83
C THR A 53 1.93 -8.98 -3.05
N VAL A 54 2.75 -7.91 -3.10
CA VAL A 54 3.60 -7.65 -4.27
C VAL A 54 4.70 -8.70 -4.43
N THR A 55 5.18 -9.27 -3.32
CA THR A 55 6.14 -10.38 -3.35
C THR A 55 5.50 -11.66 -3.93
N ALA A 56 4.29 -12.00 -3.48
CA ALA A 56 3.53 -13.13 -4.03
C ALA A 56 3.21 -12.94 -5.52
N VAL A 57 2.81 -11.72 -5.92
CA VAL A 57 2.56 -11.35 -7.32
C VAL A 57 3.84 -11.50 -8.15
N GLY A 58 4.97 -10.99 -7.66
CA GLY A 58 6.27 -11.12 -8.33
C GLY A 58 6.67 -12.57 -8.56
N ASN A 59 6.58 -13.39 -7.51
CA ASN A 59 6.88 -14.81 -7.59
C ASN A 59 5.98 -15.54 -8.63
N LYS A 60 4.68 -15.26 -8.61
CA LYS A 60 3.72 -15.84 -9.55
C LYS A 60 3.94 -15.35 -10.98
N ALA A 61 4.28 -14.08 -11.16
CA ALA A 61 4.55 -13.46 -12.46
C ALA A 61 5.98 -13.68 -12.97
N GLY A 62 6.87 -14.35 -12.20
CA GLY A 62 8.24 -14.69 -12.62
C GLY A 62 9.22 -13.52 -12.57
N PHE A 63 9.11 -12.62 -11.55
CA PHE A 63 10.08 -11.56 -11.29
C PHE A 63 10.35 -11.39 -9.79
N SER A 64 11.49 -10.82 -9.45
CA SER A 64 11.83 -10.44 -8.08
C SER A 64 11.46 -8.99 -7.79
N VAL A 65 11.28 -8.65 -6.51
CA VAL A 65 10.97 -7.31 -6.05
C VAL A 65 12.04 -6.80 -5.09
N ASN A 66 12.43 -5.53 -5.26
CA ASN A 66 13.30 -4.80 -4.35
C ASN A 66 12.49 -3.71 -3.67
N ILE A 67 12.10 -3.92 -2.41
CA ILE A 67 11.21 -3.01 -1.69
C ILE A 67 12.00 -1.79 -1.19
N GLN A 68 11.58 -0.60 -1.59
CA GLN A 68 12.23 0.68 -1.26
C GLN A 68 11.30 1.55 -0.42
N GLN A 69 11.83 2.06 0.69
CA GLN A 69 11.11 3.02 1.51
C GLN A 69 10.89 4.33 0.74
N THR A 70 9.64 4.72 0.60
CA THR A 70 9.25 5.94 -0.10
C THR A 70 8.10 6.62 0.65
N PRO A 71 8.20 7.91 1.03
CA PRO A 71 7.09 8.65 1.63
C PRO A 71 5.86 8.62 0.73
N PHE A 72 4.64 8.58 1.31
CA PHE A 72 3.40 8.39 0.53
C PHE A 72 3.24 9.45 -0.57
N ALA A 73 3.45 10.73 -0.24
CA ALA A 73 3.36 11.84 -1.21
C ALA A 73 4.41 11.76 -2.33
N ALA A 74 5.52 11.05 -2.12
CA ALA A 74 6.59 10.89 -3.10
C ALA A 74 6.42 9.66 -4.00
N LEU A 75 5.44 8.78 -3.76
CA LEU A 75 5.29 7.51 -4.50
C LEU A 75 5.04 7.75 -5.99
N ILE A 76 4.01 8.53 -6.36
CA ILE A 76 3.70 8.83 -7.78
C ILE A 76 4.86 9.60 -8.44
N PRO A 77 5.42 10.67 -7.86
CA PRO A 77 6.61 11.33 -8.40
C PRO A 77 7.82 10.39 -8.59
N SER A 78 8.06 9.48 -7.65
CA SER A 78 9.15 8.49 -7.77
C SER A 78 8.89 7.49 -8.90
N LEU A 79 7.64 7.06 -9.07
CA LEU A 79 7.23 6.16 -10.15
C LEU A 79 7.39 6.83 -11.53
N THR A 80 6.85 8.03 -11.71
CA THR A 80 6.93 8.78 -12.98
C THR A 80 8.36 9.25 -13.29
N GLY A 81 9.18 9.48 -12.25
CA GLY A 81 10.61 9.80 -12.35
C GLY A 81 11.53 8.58 -12.50
N ASN A 82 11.00 7.38 -12.74
CA ASN A 82 11.76 6.12 -12.92
C ASN A 82 12.69 5.74 -11.75
N LYS A 83 12.39 6.21 -10.52
CA LYS A 83 13.12 5.79 -9.30
C LYS A 83 12.61 4.46 -8.77
N ILE A 84 11.32 4.19 -8.95
CA ILE A 84 10.65 2.93 -8.65
C ILE A 84 9.83 2.49 -9.87
N ASP A 85 9.47 1.22 -9.93
CA ASP A 85 8.75 0.60 -11.06
C ASP A 85 7.31 0.26 -10.72
N ILE A 86 7.06 -0.06 -9.44
CA ILE A 86 5.75 -0.45 -8.91
C ILE A 86 5.53 0.30 -7.59
N ILE A 87 4.30 0.73 -7.32
CA ILE A 87 3.88 1.17 -5.99
C ILE A 87 3.07 0.05 -5.34
N ALA A 88 3.44 -0.31 -4.11
CA ALA A 88 2.71 -1.25 -3.25
C ALA A 88 2.56 -0.64 -1.85
N ALA A 89 1.63 0.32 -1.69
CA ALA A 89 1.50 1.14 -0.50
C ALA A 89 0.04 1.44 -0.12
N ALA A 90 -0.87 0.51 -0.39
CA ALA A 90 -2.32 0.66 -0.16
C ALA A 90 -2.92 1.93 -0.81
N MET A 91 -2.37 2.36 -1.94
CA MET A 91 -2.84 3.54 -2.64
C MET A 91 -4.22 3.31 -3.27
N LEU A 92 -5.18 4.15 -2.93
CA LEU A 92 -6.52 4.11 -3.53
C LEU A 92 -6.47 4.56 -5.00
N LYS A 93 -7.13 3.79 -5.85
CA LYS A 93 -7.39 4.15 -7.25
C LYS A 93 -8.36 5.32 -7.31
N THR A 94 -8.03 6.35 -8.10
CA THR A 94 -8.93 7.46 -8.43
C THR A 94 -8.79 7.83 -9.90
N GLU A 95 -9.80 8.48 -10.47
CA GLU A 95 -9.75 8.97 -11.84
C GLU A 95 -8.59 9.94 -12.06
N ALA A 96 -8.36 10.88 -11.12
CA ALA A 96 -7.26 11.84 -11.21
C ALA A 96 -5.89 11.14 -11.27
N ARG A 97 -5.66 10.15 -10.41
CA ARG A 97 -4.42 9.36 -10.43
C ARG A 97 -4.30 8.51 -11.69
N ALA A 98 -5.42 7.94 -12.16
CA ALA A 98 -5.46 7.14 -13.38
C ALA A 98 -5.15 7.94 -14.67
N GLN A 99 -5.19 9.27 -14.63
CA GLN A 99 -4.67 10.10 -15.72
C GLN A 99 -3.13 10.07 -15.80
N ILE A 100 -2.44 9.77 -14.70
CA ILE A 100 -0.98 9.89 -14.57
C ILE A 100 -0.30 8.52 -14.53
N VAL A 101 -0.93 7.52 -13.92
CA VAL A 101 -0.40 6.17 -13.68
C VAL A 101 -1.43 5.10 -14.03
N ASP A 102 -0.99 3.85 -14.17
CA ASP A 102 -1.88 2.72 -14.41
C ASP A 102 -2.03 1.86 -13.13
N PHE A 103 -3.24 1.37 -12.91
CA PHE A 103 -3.63 0.57 -11.76
C PHE A 103 -3.93 -0.87 -12.16
N SER A 104 -3.41 -1.81 -11.39
CA SER A 104 -3.78 -3.23 -11.51
C SER A 104 -5.24 -3.49 -11.13
N ASP A 105 -5.66 -4.72 -11.27
CA ASP A 105 -6.86 -5.22 -10.61
C ASP A 105 -6.75 -5.02 -9.08
N PRO A 106 -7.88 -4.80 -8.39
CA PRO A 106 -7.88 -4.55 -6.96
C PRO A 106 -7.36 -5.76 -6.17
N VAL A 107 -6.55 -5.49 -5.14
CA VAL A 107 -6.09 -6.51 -4.17
C VAL A 107 -6.77 -6.37 -2.81
N TYR A 108 -7.34 -5.21 -2.53
CA TYR A 108 -8.11 -4.88 -1.32
C TYR A 108 -9.02 -3.69 -1.60
N SER A 109 -9.91 -3.33 -0.66
CA SER A 109 -10.69 -2.09 -0.74
C SER A 109 -11.01 -1.59 0.68
N TYR A 110 -11.09 -0.27 0.84
CA TYR A 110 -11.46 0.36 2.11
C TYR A 110 -12.00 1.77 1.92
N GLY A 111 -12.59 2.31 2.99
CA GLY A 111 -12.96 3.72 3.10
C GLY A 111 -12.17 4.44 4.17
N GLU A 112 -12.34 5.78 4.25
CA GLU A 112 -11.75 6.56 5.33
C GLU A 112 -12.38 6.24 6.67
N GLY A 113 -11.56 6.38 7.72
CA GLY A 113 -11.99 6.40 9.11
C GLY A 113 -11.85 7.80 9.70
N LEU A 114 -12.86 8.23 10.41
CA LEU A 114 -12.84 9.44 11.24
C LEU A 114 -12.42 9.05 12.65
N PHE A 115 -11.45 9.76 13.22
CA PHE A 115 -11.04 9.58 14.61
C PHE A 115 -10.94 10.92 15.34
N VAL A 116 -11.27 10.89 16.63
CA VAL A 116 -11.33 12.05 17.52
C VAL A 116 -10.71 11.73 18.85
N ASN A 117 -10.54 12.73 19.73
CA ASN A 117 -10.13 12.48 21.11
C ASN A 117 -11.12 11.52 21.80
N ALA A 118 -10.61 10.57 22.58
CA ALA A 118 -11.42 9.54 23.24
C ALA A 118 -12.42 10.13 24.24
N GLN A 119 -12.10 11.30 24.83
CA GLN A 119 -12.99 12.02 25.76
C GLN A 119 -14.07 12.83 25.04
N ASP A 120 -13.98 13.00 23.72
CA ASP A 120 -15.00 13.66 22.93
C ASP A 120 -16.21 12.71 22.76
N GLY A 121 -17.25 12.93 23.53
CA GLY A 121 -18.49 12.15 23.51
C GLY A 121 -19.46 12.51 22.36
N LYS A 122 -19.12 13.47 21.49
CA LYS A 122 -19.99 13.88 20.38
C LYS A 122 -20.04 12.75 19.32
N SER A 123 -21.23 12.54 18.77
CA SER A 123 -21.41 11.67 17.59
C SER A 123 -21.16 12.49 16.33
N TYR A 124 -20.41 11.88 15.39
CA TYR A 124 -20.10 12.45 14.09
C TYR A 124 -20.55 11.46 13.03
N LYS A 125 -21.58 11.78 12.26
CA LYS A 125 -22.13 10.92 11.22
C LYS A 125 -21.58 11.24 9.84
N ASN A 126 -21.26 12.51 9.61
CA ASN A 126 -20.78 13.02 8.33
C ASN A 126 -19.85 14.22 8.53
N LEU A 127 -19.31 14.75 7.43
CA LEU A 127 -18.35 15.86 7.43
C LEU A 127 -18.95 17.18 7.92
N ASP A 128 -20.26 17.40 7.79
CA ASP A 128 -20.92 18.64 8.23
C ASP A 128 -20.91 18.80 9.75
N ASP A 129 -20.82 17.70 10.50
CA ASP A 129 -20.69 17.71 11.96
C ASP A 129 -19.38 18.33 12.46
N LEU A 130 -18.41 18.53 11.55
CA LEU A 130 -17.09 19.11 11.82
C LEU A 130 -16.91 20.52 11.23
N LYS A 131 -18.01 21.15 10.79
CA LYS A 131 -17.98 22.53 10.27
C LYS A 131 -17.37 23.50 11.27
N GLY A 132 -16.42 24.34 10.81
CA GLY A 132 -15.71 25.32 11.63
C GLY A 132 -14.58 24.76 12.48
N GLU A 133 -14.34 23.45 12.46
CA GLU A 133 -13.27 22.78 13.20
C GLU A 133 -11.97 22.69 12.39
N ILE A 134 -10.85 22.47 13.09
CA ILE A 134 -9.59 22.09 12.45
C ILE A 134 -9.59 20.57 12.29
N VAL A 135 -9.41 20.10 11.08
CA VAL A 135 -9.33 18.67 10.75
C VAL A 135 -8.00 18.32 10.12
N GLY A 136 -7.63 17.06 10.14
CA GLY A 136 -6.35 16.61 9.58
C GLY A 136 -6.48 15.44 8.64
N ALA A 137 -5.54 15.32 7.68
CA ALA A 137 -5.33 14.17 6.83
C ALA A 137 -3.86 14.01 6.46
N GLN A 138 -3.46 12.82 6.03
CA GLN A 138 -2.08 12.59 5.58
C GLN A 138 -1.86 13.22 4.22
N VAL A 139 -0.72 13.90 4.06
CA VAL A 139 -0.31 14.58 2.83
C VAL A 139 -0.24 13.57 1.65
N GLY A 140 -0.72 13.99 0.48
CA GLY A 140 -0.75 13.16 -0.73
C GLY A 140 -1.87 12.12 -0.77
N THR A 141 -2.70 12.00 0.28
CA THR A 141 -3.89 11.16 0.26
C THR A 141 -5.07 11.87 -0.42
N VAL A 142 -6.02 11.08 -0.91
CA VAL A 142 -7.29 11.57 -1.48
C VAL A 142 -8.16 12.29 -0.44
N PHE A 143 -7.88 12.08 0.84
CA PHE A 143 -8.63 12.69 1.93
C PHE A 143 -8.36 14.19 2.04
N VAL A 144 -7.12 14.63 1.78
CA VAL A 144 -6.78 16.07 1.75
C VAL A 144 -7.61 16.78 0.68
N ASP A 145 -7.65 16.23 -0.52
CA ASP A 145 -8.39 16.82 -1.64
C ASP A 145 -9.90 16.83 -1.36
N ALA A 146 -10.43 15.74 -0.80
CA ALA A 146 -11.85 15.63 -0.46
C ALA A 146 -12.27 16.64 0.63
N LEU A 147 -11.47 16.79 1.68
CA LEU A 147 -11.73 17.75 2.75
C LEU A 147 -11.66 19.19 2.24
N ASN A 148 -10.65 19.53 1.42
CA ASN A 148 -10.53 20.84 0.81
C ASN A 148 -11.69 21.14 -0.13
N LYS A 149 -12.10 20.17 -0.95
CA LYS A 149 -13.26 20.31 -1.87
C LYS A 149 -14.57 20.47 -1.11
N LYS A 150 -14.77 19.73 -0.01
CA LYS A 150 -15.95 19.86 0.85
C LYS A 150 -16.01 21.26 1.45
N GLY A 151 -14.89 21.75 1.97
CA GLY A 151 -14.81 23.06 2.63
C GLY A 151 -15.62 23.14 3.93
N GLY A 152 -15.71 24.35 4.47
CA GLY A 152 -16.47 24.62 5.70
C GLY A 152 -15.69 24.33 6.98
N PHE A 153 -14.49 23.79 6.92
CA PHE A 153 -13.57 23.64 8.04
C PHE A 153 -12.83 24.95 8.32
N LYS A 154 -12.38 25.15 9.55
CA LYS A 154 -11.48 26.25 9.89
C LYS A 154 -10.13 26.10 9.22
N GLU A 155 -9.62 24.84 9.18
CA GLU A 155 -8.36 24.48 8.57
C GLU A 155 -8.36 22.98 8.23
N VAL A 156 -7.73 22.60 7.11
CA VAL A 156 -7.36 21.21 6.78
C VAL A 156 -5.84 21.07 6.93
N LYS A 157 -5.40 20.56 8.08
CA LYS A 157 -3.98 20.40 8.40
C LYS A 157 -3.44 19.09 7.82
N THR A 158 -2.24 19.11 7.22
CA THR A 158 -1.61 17.92 6.64
C THR A 158 -0.53 17.37 7.53
N TYR A 159 -0.36 16.02 7.50
CA TYR A 159 0.57 15.27 8.32
C TYR A 159 1.35 14.26 7.47
N ASP A 160 2.59 13.97 7.84
CA ASP A 160 3.39 12.94 7.17
C ASP A 160 2.93 11.52 7.51
N SER A 161 2.29 11.31 8.68
CA SER A 161 1.78 10.02 9.11
C SER A 161 0.46 10.13 9.87
N VAL A 162 -0.30 9.02 9.88
CA VAL A 162 -1.51 8.89 10.72
C VAL A 162 -1.15 8.95 12.20
N ALA A 163 0.00 8.44 12.61
CA ALA A 163 0.46 8.47 14.01
C ALA A 163 0.70 9.90 14.51
N ASP A 164 1.29 10.79 13.67
CA ASP A 164 1.49 12.20 14.02
C ASP A 164 0.16 12.94 14.14
N MET A 165 -0.76 12.64 13.24
CA MET A 165 -2.12 13.19 13.27
C MET A 165 -2.89 12.73 14.52
N MET A 166 -2.81 11.43 14.90
CA MET A 166 -3.41 10.91 16.13
C MET A 166 -2.86 11.61 17.37
N ARG A 167 -1.56 11.94 17.40
CA ARG A 167 -0.95 12.71 18.49
C ARG A 167 -1.57 14.10 18.61
N ASP A 168 -1.78 14.80 17.51
CA ASP A 168 -2.38 16.13 17.52
C ASP A 168 -3.87 16.08 17.91
N VAL A 169 -4.61 15.04 17.54
CA VAL A 169 -5.97 14.76 18.04
C VAL A 169 -5.97 14.51 19.53
N ALA A 170 -5.06 13.67 20.04
CA ALA A 170 -4.93 13.38 21.47
C ALA A 170 -4.65 14.64 22.31
N LEU A 171 -3.84 15.55 21.78
CA LEU A 171 -3.47 16.83 22.41
C LEU A 171 -4.50 17.93 22.19
N GLY A 172 -5.60 17.68 21.46
CA GLY A 172 -6.63 18.68 21.16
C GLY A 172 -6.18 19.79 20.22
N ARG A 173 -5.08 19.63 19.49
CA ARG A 173 -4.57 20.62 18.52
C ARG A 173 -5.38 20.63 17.23
N ILE A 174 -6.00 19.50 16.88
CA ILE A 174 -7.03 19.36 15.86
C ILE A 174 -8.23 18.61 16.44
N LYS A 175 -9.40 18.89 15.90
CA LYS A 175 -10.64 18.27 16.37
C LYS A 175 -10.76 16.80 15.94
N ALA A 176 -10.40 16.52 14.68
CA ALA A 176 -10.58 15.22 14.07
C ALA A 176 -9.49 14.93 13.05
N GLY A 177 -9.17 13.65 12.88
CA GLY A 177 -8.29 13.15 11.83
C GLY A 177 -9.02 12.19 10.90
N PHE A 178 -8.62 12.21 9.63
CA PHE A 178 -9.09 11.31 8.58
C PHE A 178 -7.94 10.48 8.04
N GLY A 179 -8.12 9.18 8.01
CA GLY A 179 -7.13 8.25 7.48
C GLY A 179 -7.78 6.97 7.00
N ASP A 180 -6.99 6.09 6.40
CA ASP A 180 -7.42 4.77 6.00
C ASP A 180 -8.00 4.03 7.21
N ARG A 181 -9.30 3.69 7.16
CA ARG A 181 -10.00 3.06 8.28
C ARG A 181 -9.26 1.83 8.84
N PRO A 182 -8.72 0.92 8.02
CA PRO A 182 -7.95 -0.23 8.54
C PRO A 182 -6.67 0.17 9.27
N ILE A 183 -5.96 1.22 8.80
CA ILE A 183 -4.74 1.72 9.47
C ILE A 183 -5.10 2.30 10.85
N VAL A 184 -6.11 3.15 10.90
CA VAL A 184 -6.60 3.75 12.14
C VAL A 184 -7.06 2.68 13.11
N ALA A 185 -7.91 1.75 12.67
CA ALA A 185 -8.44 0.67 13.49
C ALA A 185 -7.33 -0.23 14.05
N TYR A 186 -6.37 -0.62 13.20
CA TYR A 186 -5.25 -1.46 13.61
C TYR A 186 -4.37 -0.78 14.66
N GLN A 187 -3.97 0.48 14.45
CA GLN A 187 -3.14 1.22 15.40
C GLN A 187 -3.84 1.39 16.76
N LEU A 188 -5.13 1.69 16.78
CA LEU A 188 -5.90 1.81 18.00
C LEU A 188 -6.04 0.46 18.72
N ALA A 189 -6.25 -0.64 17.99
CA ALA A 189 -6.31 -1.98 18.54
C ALA A 189 -4.98 -2.44 19.16
N GLN A 190 -3.85 -1.92 18.68
CA GLN A 190 -2.52 -2.14 19.28
C GLN A 190 -2.21 -1.20 20.46
N GLY A 191 -3.15 -0.34 20.85
CA GLY A 191 -2.97 0.60 21.97
C GLY A 191 -2.05 1.79 21.66
N ALA A 192 -1.81 2.09 20.39
CA ALA A 192 -0.87 3.14 19.97
C ALA A 192 -1.23 4.53 20.53
N ASN A 193 -2.51 4.84 20.67
CA ASN A 193 -3.00 6.12 21.19
C ASN A 193 -4.31 5.93 21.99
N PRO A 194 -4.26 5.60 23.27
CA PRO A 194 -5.46 5.34 24.09
C PRO A 194 -6.34 6.59 24.26
N GLN A 195 -5.80 7.77 24.00
CA GLN A 195 -6.54 9.05 24.04
C GLN A 195 -7.28 9.36 22.72
N VAL A 196 -7.27 8.45 21.76
CA VAL A 196 -7.95 8.60 20.47
C VAL A 196 -8.94 7.46 20.29
N ARG A 197 -10.10 7.74 19.72
CA ARG A 197 -11.10 6.75 19.32
C ARG A 197 -11.47 6.88 17.86
N LEU A 198 -11.74 5.77 17.21
CA LEU A 198 -12.40 5.71 15.92
C LEU A 198 -13.89 6.02 16.11
N VAL A 199 -14.46 6.86 15.27
CA VAL A 199 -15.90 7.16 15.27
C VAL A 199 -16.62 6.05 14.49
N LYS A 200 -17.36 5.20 15.22
CA LYS A 200 -18.02 4.02 14.64
C LYS A 200 -19.20 4.40 13.75
N GLU A 201 -19.90 5.47 14.11
CA GLU A 201 -21.11 5.95 13.45
C GLU A 201 -20.82 6.74 12.17
N TYR A 202 -19.57 7.15 11.95
CA TYR A 202 -19.17 7.87 10.76
C TYR A 202 -19.32 7.01 9.52
N GLN A 203 -20.02 7.56 8.54
CA GLN A 203 -20.20 6.92 7.23
C GLN A 203 -19.11 7.43 6.28
N PRO A 204 -18.23 6.54 5.80
CA PRO A 204 -17.21 6.92 4.83
C PRO A 204 -17.81 7.57 3.59
N THR A 205 -17.22 8.65 3.14
CA THR A 205 -17.61 9.35 1.91
C THR A 205 -16.77 8.92 0.71
N LEU A 206 -15.61 8.32 0.99
CA LEU A 206 -14.68 7.82 0.00
C LEU A 206 -14.43 6.33 0.26
N MET A 207 -14.92 5.51 -0.66
CA MET A 207 -14.59 4.09 -0.75
C MET A 207 -13.75 3.89 -2.00
N GLY A 208 -12.71 3.09 -1.93
CA GLY A 208 -11.87 2.87 -3.09
C GLY A 208 -11.10 1.55 -3.07
N ASP A 209 -10.67 1.17 -4.26
CA ASP A 209 -9.87 -0.02 -4.48
C ASP A 209 -8.39 0.26 -4.26
N VAL A 210 -7.74 -0.65 -3.57
CA VAL A 210 -6.29 -0.73 -3.40
C VAL A 210 -5.72 -1.60 -4.52
N CYS A 211 -4.78 -1.04 -5.26
CA CYS A 211 -4.15 -1.70 -6.40
C CYS A 211 -2.62 -1.61 -6.30
N LEU A 212 -1.93 -2.44 -7.06
CA LEU A 212 -0.55 -2.17 -7.45
C LEU A 212 -0.58 -1.10 -8.55
N VAL A 213 0.41 -0.20 -8.53
CA VAL A 213 0.44 0.93 -9.47
C VAL A 213 1.74 0.92 -10.25
N ILE A 214 1.65 1.12 -11.56
CA ILE A 214 2.80 1.20 -12.45
C ILE A 214 2.75 2.46 -13.31
N ARG A 215 3.85 2.78 -13.99
CA ARG A 215 3.88 3.85 -15.00
C ARG A 215 2.90 3.54 -16.14
N LYS A 216 2.33 4.58 -16.71
CA LYS A 216 1.54 4.44 -17.93
C LYS A 216 2.36 3.89 -19.08
N GLY A 217 1.68 3.08 -19.92
CA GLY A 217 2.25 2.61 -21.16
C GLY A 217 3.09 1.35 -21.07
N ASP A 218 2.99 0.58 -19.96
CA ASP A 218 3.55 -0.76 -19.85
C ASP A 218 2.46 -1.84 -19.77
N PRO A 219 1.76 -2.12 -20.90
CA PRO A 219 0.70 -3.13 -20.90
C PRO A 219 1.19 -4.53 -20.61
N LYS A 220 2.47 -4.84 -20.92
CA LYS A 220 3.04 -6.16 -20.64
C LYS A 220 3.21 -6.42 -19.15
N LEU A 221 3.71 -5.44 -18.41
CA LEU A 221 3.82 -5.55 -16.96
C LEU A 221 2.42 -5.60 -16.33
N MET A 222 1.48 -4.75 -16.78
CA MET A 222 0.11 -4.74 -16.28
C MET A 222 -0.59 -6.10 -16.48
N GLU A 223 -0.48 -6.69 -17.66
CA GLU A 223 -1.05 -8.02 -17.94
C GLU A 223 -0.47 -9.10 -17.00
N ARG A 224 0.86 -9.08 -16.78
CA ARG A 224 1.53 -10.01 -15.87
C ARG A 224 1.04 -9.84 -14.41
N LEU A 225 0.90 -8.58 -13.96
CA LEU A 225 0.38 -8.28 -12.61
C LEU A 225 -1.06 -8.79 -12.46
N ASN A 226 -1.96 -8.46 -13.39
CA ASN A 226 -3.36 -8.82 -13.31
C ASN A 226 -3.58 -10.35 -13.39
N LYS A 227 -2.83 -11.04 -14.27
CA LYS A 227 -2.85 -12.49 -14.34
C LYS A 227 -2.43 -13.12 -13.00
N ALA A 228 -1.31 -12.65 -12.43
CA ALA A 228 -0.84 -13.15 -11.13
C ALA A 228 -1.84 -12.85 -10.00
N ILE A 229 -2.42 -11.65 -9.96
CA ILE A 229 -3.45 -11.27 -8.98
C ILE A 229 -4.67 -12.19 -9.10
N ALA A 230 -5.15 -12.46 -10.31
CA ALA A 230 -6.28 -13.35 -10.54
C ALA A 230 -6.00 -14.78 -10.04
N GLU A 231 -4.81 -15.31 -10.32
CA GLU A 231 -4.39 -16.63 -9.84
C GLU A 231 -4.28 -16.69 -8.31
N LEU A 232 -3.70 -15.64 -7.67
CA LEU A 232 -3.57 -15.55 -6.22
C LEU A 232 -4.93 -15.35 -5.51
N LYS A 233 -5.90 -14.74 -6.17
CA LYS A 233 -7.31 -14.72 -5.70
C LYS A 233 -7.93 -16.10 -5.77
N ALA A 234 -7.78 -16.79 -6.90
CA ALA A 234 -8.38 -18.08 -7.14
C ALA A 234 -7.84 -19.19 -6.21
N ASP A 235 -6.54 -19.16 -5.89
CA ASP A 235 -5.91 -20.14 -4.98
C ASP A 235 -6.01 -19.76 -3.49
N GLY A 236 -6.66 -18.64 -3.16
CA GLY A 236 -6.88 -18.14 -1.81
C GLY A 236 -5.66 -17.49 -1.15
N THR A 237 -4.56 -17.30 -1.86
CA THR A 237 -3.33 -16.71 -1.30
C THR A 237 -3.55 -15.28 -0.84
N LEU A 238 -4.26 -14.44 -1.63
CA LEU A 238 -4.57 -13.08 -1.21
C LEU A 238 -5.46 -13.04 0.04
N ALA A 239 -6.44 -13.93 0.14
CA ALA A 239 -7.29 -14.02 1.32
C ALA A 239 -6.47 -14.37 2.58
N ARG A 240 -5.54 -15.34 2.48
CA ARG A 240 -4.64 -15.68 3.59
C ARG A 240 -3.72 -14.52 4.00
N ILE A 241 -3.21 -13.74 3.03
CA ILE A 241 -2.40 -12.55 3.33
C ILE A 241 -3.24 -11.51 4.11
N VAL A 242 -4.47 -11.23 3.65
CA VAL A 242 -5.40 -10.30 4.33
C VAL A 242 -5.69 -10.76 5.76
N GLU A 243 -5.98 -12.04 5.95
CA GLU A 243 -6.25 -12.65 7.26
C GLU A 243 -5.03 -12.59 8.19
N GLN A 244 -3.84 -12.92 7.70
CA GLN A 244 -2.57 -12.83 8.43
C GLN A 244 -2.36 -11.44 9.03
N TRP A 245 -2.72 -10.41 8.30
CA TRP A 245 -2.60 -9.01 8.71
C TRP A 245 -3.84 -8.47 9.44
N LYS A 246 -4.84 -9.32 9.74
CA LYS A 246 -6.07 -8.97 10.49
C LYS A 246 -6.85 -7.83 9.83
N LEU A 247 -6.97 -7.87 8.53
CA LEU A 247 -7.65 -6.89 7.70
C LEU A 247 -9.05 -7.36 7.21
N ASN A 248 -9.59 -8.41 7.82
CA ASN A 248 -10.94 -8.92 7.56
C ASN A 248 -12.02 -8.02 8.20
#